data_b1eb482e662348502403236caf27ebbe
#
_entry.id   b1eb482e662348502403236caf27ebbe
#
_cell.length_a   1.000
_cell.length_b   1.000
_cell.length_c   1.000
_cell.angle_alpha   90.00
_cell.angle_beta   90.00
_cell.angle_gamma   90.00
#
_symmetry.space_group_name_H-M   'P 1'
#
loop_
_entity.id
_entity.type
_entity.pdbx_description
1 polymer ?
#
loop_
_entity_poly.entity_id
_entity_poly.type
_entity_poly.pdbx_seq_one_letter_code
_entity_poly.pdbx_strand_id
1 'polypeptide(L)'
;DQKKLVKDILKQLNIAEKTLPVKSILSEISKAKDKMLTPEEMRKEAEFDSRKAQIAKVYEIYQTKLKTADAMDFDDMLCNTVKLFETAPDILDYYRNQFKYIMVDEYQDTNKVQYKFVSLLASKYGNICVVGDDDQSIYKFRGATIENILSFENTFKNAKMIRLEQNYRSTQNILNAANEVISNNTMRKGKTLWTENGQGEKIKVHTAENERDEANFIAQTILDGVADGRKYSDYAILYRMNAQSNAIEQALSRSGVPHRVIGGHRFYDREEIRDMVAYLQVINNPHDDVRLSRIINVPKRGIGATTVSHAADIAAGLGESIYDVIKEVENYPQ
;
A
#
# COMPACT_ATOMS: atom_id res chain seq x y z
N ASP A 1 -11.44 5.10 -5.18
CA ASP A 1 -11.43 6.50 -5.61
C ASP A 1 -10.33 6.76 -6.64
N GLN A 2 -9.03 6.50 -6.37
CA GLN A 2 -7.93 6.70 -7.33
C GLN A 2 -8.19 6.07 -8.71
N LYS A 3 -8.67 4.82 -8.75
CA LYS A 3 -8.96 4.12 -10.01
C LYS A 3 -10.06 4.82 -10.82
N LYS A 4 -11.10 5.32 -10.15
CA LYS A 4 -12.18 6.06 -10.80
C LYS A 4 -11.63 7.36 -11.37
N LEU A 5 -10.90 8.13 -10.57
CA LEU A 5 -10.27 9.38 -10.98
C LEU A 5 -9.39 9.21 -12.23
N VAL A 6 -8.51 8.18 -12.24
CA VAL A 6 -7.66 7.90 -13.40
C VAL A 6 -8.50 7.50 -14.64
N LYS A 7 -9.60 6.72 -14.47
CA LYS A 7 -10.50 6.40 -15.58
C LYS A 7 -11.14 7.66 -16.19
N ASP A 8 -11.58 8.57 -15.35
CA ASP A 8 -12.20 9.82 -15.80
C ASP A 8 -11.17 10.72 -16.53
N ILE A 9 -9.93 10.76 -16.05
CA ILE A 9 -8.83 11.46 -16.74
C ILE A 9 -8.52 10.82 -18.10
N LEU A 10 -8.50 9.48 -18.18
CA LEU A 10 -8.28 8.79 -19.46
C LEU A 10 -9.37 9.12 -20.48
N LYS A 11 -10.64 9.19 -20.06
CA LYS A 11 -11.75 9.63 -20.91
C LYS A 11 -11.56 11.07 -21.38
N GLN A 12 -11.22 11.99 -20.47
CA GLN A 12 -10.95 13.40 -20.77
C GLN A 12 -9.83 13.55 -21.81
N LEU A 13 -8.82 12.69 -21.78
CA LEU A 13 -7.70 12.69 -22.73
C LEU A 13 -7.93 11.86 -23.99
N ASN A 14 -9.11 11.24 -24.15
CA ASN A 14 -9.43 10.32 -25.24
C ASN A 14 -8.42 9.14 -25.35
N ILE A 15 -7.93 8.66 -24.23
CA ILE A 15 -7.00 7.52 -24.16
C ILE A 15 -7.78 6.26 -23.78
N ALA A 16 -7.68 5.22 -24.61
CA ALA A 16 -8.34 3.95 -24.35
C ALA A 16 -7.68 3.19 -23.18
N GLU A 17 -8.47 2.72 -22.20
CA GLU A 17 -7.98 1.95 -21.05
C GLU A 17 -7.21 0.68 -21.46
N LYS A 18 -7.51 0.10 -22.64
CA LYS A 18 -6.78 -1.04 -23.19
C LYS A 18 -5.33 -0.69 -23.55
N THR A 19 -5.09 0.52 -24.03
CA THR A 19 -3.76 1.01 -24.42
C THR A 19 -2.95 1.40 -23.18
N LEU A 20 -3.59 1.99 -22.17
CA LEU A 20 -2.96 2.46 -20.96
C LEU A 20 -3.78 2.03 -19.72
N PRO A 21 -3.55 0.81 -19.21
CA PRO A 21 -4.33 0.28 -18.10
C PRO A 21 -4.19 1.11 -16.82
N VAL A 22 -5.31 1.40 -16.15
CA VAL A 22 -5.38 2.20 -14.92
C VAL A 22 -4.40 1.72 -13.85
N LYS A 23 -4.29 0.40 -13.68
CA LYS A 23 -3.36 -0.19 -12.69
C LYS A 23 -1.89 0.14 -13.02
N SER A 24 -1.53 0.15 -14.29
CA SER A 24 -0.19 0.50 -14.75
C SER A 24 0.11 1.98 -14.50
N ILE A 25 -0.85 2.87 -14.80
CA ILE A 25 -0.71 4.32 -14.55
C ILE A 25 -0.48 4.58 -13.06
N LEU A 26 -1.35 4.06 -12.19
CA LEU A 26 -1.22 4.25 -10.74
C LEU A 26 0.11 3.70 -10.21
N SER A 27 0.58 2.57 -10.73
CA SER A 27 1.88 2.02 -10.37
C SER A 27 3.04 2.93 -10.77
N GLU A 28 3.00 3.52 -11.97
CA GLU A 28 4.06 4.42 -12.42
C GLU A 28 4.02 5.78 -11.69
N ILE A 29 2.83 6.30 -11.36
CA ILE A 29 2.68 7.50 -10.52
C ILE A 29 3.27 7.25 -9.13
N SER A 30 2.94 6.11 -8.51
CA SER A 30 3.49 5.74 -7.20
C SER A 30 5.02 5.62 -7.25
N LYS A 31 5.59 4.99 -8.27
CA LYS A 31 7.04 4.90 -8.47
C LYS A 31 7.70 6.28 -8.68
N ALA A 32 7.02 7.20 -9.36
CA ALA A 32 7.51 8.57 -9.53
C ALA A 32 7.54 9.29 -8.18
N LYS A 33 6.47 9.17 -7.39
CA LYS A 33 6.39 9.71 -6.03
C LYS A 33 7.44 9.11 -5.10
N ASP A 34 7.69 7.80 -5.16
CA ASP A 34 8.78 7.13 -4.41
C ASP A 34 10.17 7.71 -4.71
N LYS A 35 10.35 8.28 -5.89
CA LYS A 35 11.56 9.01 -6.29
C LYS A 35 11.45 10.52 -6.05
N MET A 36 10.33 10.99 -5.51
CA MET A 36 9.97 12.41 -5.37
C MET A 36 9.94 13.19 -6.70
N LEU A 37 9.67 12.51 -7.82
CA LEU A 37 9.56 13.15 -9.13
C LEU A 37 8.20 13.83 -9.27
N THR A 38 8.23 15.11 -9.62
CA THR A 38 7.05 15.86 -10.03
C THR A 38 6.55 15.40 -11.41
N PRO A 39 5.29 15.67 -11.79
CA PRO A 39 4.81 15.39 -13.14
C PRO A 39 5.69 15.98 -14.24
N GLU A 40 6.23 17.19 -14.02
CA GLU A 40 7.11 17.88 -14.96
C GLU A 40 8.46 17.16 -15.11
N GLU A 41 9.07 16.74 -13.99
CA GLU A 41 10.31 15.97 -14.00
C GLU A 41 10.13 14.61 -14.65
N MET A 42 9.02 13.91 -14.34
CA MET A 42 8.68 12.66 -15.00
C MET A 42 8.50 12.84 -16.52
N ARG A 43 7.94 13.97 -16.96
CA ARG A 43 7.80 14.30 -18.37
C ARG A 43 9.17 14.54 -19.04
N LYS A 44 10.10 15.20 -18.36
CA LYS A 44 11.48 15.38 -18.85
C LYS A 44 12.22 14.04 -18.98
N GLU A 45 12.05 13.14 -18.01
CA GLU A 45 12.64 11.79 -18.09
C GLU A 45 12.02 10.92 -19.19
N ALA A 46 10.82 11.28 -19.66
CA ALA A 46 10.08 10.54 -20.69
C ALA A 46 10.43 10.95 -22.14
N GLU A 47 11.48 11.71 -22.36
CA GLU A 47 11.81 12.44 -23.62
C GLU A 47 11.71 11.59 -24.90
N PHE A 48 11.94 10.27 -24.80
CA PHE A 48 11.85 9.32 -25.92
C PHE A 48 10.82 8.19 -25.72
N ASP A 49 10.04 8.22 -24.63
CA ASP A 49 9.03 7.22 -24.29
C ASP A 49 7.63 7.84 -24.32
N SER A 50 6.94 7.69 -25.45
CA SER A 50 5.60 8.23 -25.63
C SER A 50 4.60 7.73 -24.59
N ARG A 51 4.77 6.49 -24.09
CA ARG A 51 3.90 5.93 -23.05
C ARG A 51 4.15 6.62 -21.71
N LYS A 52 5.40 6.82 -21.32
CA LYS A 52 5.74 7.55 -20.10
C LYS A 52 5.31 9.01 -20.17
N ALA A 53 5.42 9.65 -21.33
CA ALA A 53 4.94 11.02 -21.54
C ALA A 53 3.43 11.13 -21.35
N GLN A 54 2.65 10.14 -21.84
CA GLN A 54 1.21 10.08 -21.60
C GLN A 54 0.89 9.88 -20.11
N ILE A 55 1.63 9.01 -19.41
CA ILE A 55 1.47 8.80 -17.96
C ILE A 55 1.79 10.08 -17.19
N ALA A 56 2.85 10.80 -17.55
CA ALA A 56 3.20 12.08 -16.93
C ALA A 56 2.08 13.14 -17.09
N LYS A 57 1.44 13.18 -18.27
CA LYS A 57 0.25 14.04 -18.50
C LYS A 57 -0.93 13.63 -17.62
N VAL A 58 -1.20 12.33 -17.49
CA VAL A 58 -2.24 11.83 -16.58
C VAL A 58 -1.89 12.17 -15.13
N TYR A 59 -0.62 12.05 -14.73
CA TYR A 59 -0.14 12.38 -13.40
C TYR A 59 -0.35 13.87 -13.06
N GLU A 60 -0.08 14.77 -13.99
CA GLU A 60 -0.30 16.21 -13.84
C GLU A 60 -1.77 16.55 -13.54
N ILE A 61 -2.70 16.00 -14.36
CA ILE A 61 -4.14 16.19 -14.15
C ILE A 61 -4.61 15.52 -12.86
N TYR A 62 -4.06 14.34 -12.53
CA TYR A 62 -4.36 13.61 -11.30
C TYR A 62 -4.02 14.45 -10.06
N GLN A 63 -2.81 15.02 -10.00
CA GLN A 63 -2.39 15.88 -8.89
C GLN A 63 -3.23 17.16 -8.80
N THR A 64 -3.56 17.77 -9.93
CA THR A 64 -4.42 18.95 -9.98
C THR A 64 -5.81 18.65 -9.41
N LYS A 65 -6.43 17.53 -9.83
CA LYS A 65 -7.74 17.12 -9.32
C LYS A 65 -7.71 16.74 -7.83
N LEU A 66 -6.64 16.09 -7.35
CA LEU A 66 -6.48 15.84 -5.91
C LEU A 66 -6.39 17.15 -5.14
N LYS A 67 -5.59 18.11 -5.62
CA LYS A 67 -5.44 19.41 -4.97
C LYS A 67 -6.75 20.19 -4.92
N THR A 68 -7.50 20.21 -6.02
CA THR A 68 -8.82 20.87 -6.07
C THR A 68 -9.83 20.24 -5.09
N ALA A 69 -9.74 18.91 -4.91
CA ALA A 69 -10.60 18.18 -3.98
C ALA A 69 -10.09 18.24 -2.52
N ASP A 70 -9.08 19.04 -2.18
CA ASP A 70 -8.37 19.05 -0.89
C ASP A 70 -8.02 17.64 -0.41
N ALA A 71 -7.59 16.81 -1.34
CA ALA A 71 -7.29 15.40 -1.12
C ALA A 71 -5.82 15.08 -1.41
N MET A 72 -5.33 14.05 -0.74
CA MET A 72 -4.02 13.47 -0.95
C MET A 72 -4.14 11.95 -1.06
N ASP A 73 -3.31 11.31 -1.87
CA ASP A 73 -3.12 9.89 -1.75
C ASP A 73 -2.05 9.56 -0.68
N PHE A 74 -1.83 8.28 -0.41
CA PHE A 74 -0.88 7.88 0.64
C PHE A 74 0.56 8.29 0.32
N ASP A 75 0.94 8.28 -0.95
CA ASP A 75 2.28 8.69 -1.38
C ASP A 75 2.44 10.22 -1.21
N ASP A 76 1.39 11.00 -1.48
CA ASP A 76 1.38 12.45 -1.28
C ASP A 76 1.58 12.83 0.20
N MET A 77 1.02 12.06 1.14
CA MET A 77 1.20 12.35 2.57
C MET A 77 2.67 12.36 2.95
N LEU A 78 3.44 11.41 2.44
CA LEU A 78 4.88 11.33 2.69
C LEU A 78 5.66 12.39 1.90
N CYS A 79 5.41 12.50 0.60
CA CYS A 79 6.11 13.43 -0.28
C CYS A 79 5.91 14.88 0.15
N ASN A 80 4.67 15.27 0.47
CA ASN A 80 4.36 16.63 0.90
C ASN A 80 4.95 16.94 2.29
N THR A 81 5.01 15.95 3.19
CA THR A 81 5.67 16.14 4.50
C THR A 81 7.18 16.34 4.33
N VAL A 82 7.84 15.55 3.48
CA VAL A 82 9.26 15.75 3.18
C VAL A 82 9.49 17.12 2.56
N LYS A 83 8.67 17.51 1.57
CA LYS A 83 8.75 18.82 0.93
C LYS A 83 8.52 19.95 1.94
N LEU A 84 7.55 19.83 2.83
CA LEU A 84 7.31 20.80 3.91
C LEU A 84 8.55 20.97 4.79
N PHE A 85 9.17 19.88 5.19
CA PHE A 85 10.38 19.90 6.02
C PHE A 85 11.58 20.51 5.30
N GLU A 86 11.66 20.39 3.98
CA GLU A 86 12.71 21.01 3.19
C GLU A 86 12.51 22.51 2.94
N THR A 87 11.23 22.94 2.85
CA THR A 87 10.88 24.33 2.50
C THR A 87 10.57 25.19 3.72
N ALA A 88 10.25 24.60 4.87
CA ALA A 88 9.93 25.28 6.11
C ALA A 88 10.82 24.77 7.27
N PRO A 89 12.05 25.30 7.40
CA PRO A 89 13.00 24.84 8.42
C PRO A 89 12.53 25.01 9.86
N ASP A 90 11.71 26.01 10.13
CA ASP A 90 11.08 26.27 11.42
C ASP A 90 10.14 25.15 11.82
N ILE A 91 9.32 24.65 10.90
CA ILE A 91 8.44 23.49 11.11
C ILE A 91 9.26 22.23 11.35
N LEU A 92 10.29 22.00 10.54
CA LEU A 92 11.19 20.87 10.75
C LEU A 92 11.88 20.93 12.12
N ASP A 93 12.35 22.10 12.54
CA ASP A 93 12.99 22.28 13.84
C ASP A 93 12.01 22.09 15.01
N TYR A 94 10.76 22.48 14.84
CA TYR A 94 9.71 22.17 15.82
C TYR A 94 9.58 20.67 16.05
N TYR A 95 9.44 19.88 14.98
CA TYR A 95 9.31 18.42 15.09
C TYR A 95 10.58 17.72 15.55
N ARG A 96 11.78 18.20 15.16
CA ARG A 96 13.05 17.71 15.68
C ARG A 96 13.17 17.90 17.19
N ASN A 97 12.71 19.03 17.71
CA ASN A 97 12.72 19.29 19.16
C ASN A 97 11.69 18.45 19.92
N GLN A 98 10.57 18.12 19.27
CA GLN A 98 9.54 17.26 19.82
C GLN A 98 10.00 15.79 19.83
N PHE A 99 10.59 15.31 18.72
CA PHE A 99 11.02 13.92 18.54
C PHE A 99 12.54 13.81 18.68
N LYS A 100 13.01 13.80 19.93
CA LYS A 100 14.46 13.72 20.23
C LYS A 100 15.04 12.31 20.05
N TYR A 101 14.22 11.28 20.08
CA TYR A 101 14.56 9.88 19.86
C TYR A 101 13.63 9.32 18.80
N ILE A 102 14.21 8.67 17.81
CA ILE A 102 13.49 8.09 16.68
C ILE A 102 13.80 6.62 16.63
N MET A 103 12.75 5.80 16.62
CA MET A 103 12.85 4.35 16.46
C MET A 103 12.04 3.92 15.25
N VAL A 104 12.65 3.12 14.38
CA VAL A 104 12.02 2.61 13.16
C VAL A 104 12.15 1.11 13.14
N ASP A 105 11.00 0.44 13.08
CA ASP A 105 10.93 -1.00 12.93
C ASP A 105 10.72 -1.38 11.45
N GLU A 106 11.01 -2.63 11.09
CA GLU A 106 10.91 -3.18 9.73
C GLU A 106 11.63 -2.29 8.69
N TYR A 107 12.81 -1.78 9.05
CA TYR A 107 13.51 -0.77 8.27
C TYR A 107 13.90 -1.24 6.85
N GLN A 108 14.04 -2.55 6.62
CA GLN A 108 14.27 -3.14 5.31
C GLN A 108 13.13 -2.91 4.30
N ASP A 109 11.93 -2.61 4.80
CA ASP A 109 10.74 -2.39 3.97
C ASP A 109 10.47 -0.90 3.69
N THR A 110 11.39 -0.02 4.09
CA THR A 110 11.27 1.42 3.83
C THR A 110 11.63 1.79 2.39
N ASN A 111 10.87 2.74 1.82
CA ASN A 111 11.20 3.35 0.54
C ASN A 111 12.10 4.60 0.71
N LYS A 112 12.54 5.20 -0.40
CA LYS A 112 13.44 6.36 -0.37
C LYS A 112 12.82 7.59 0.30
N VAL A 113 11.51 7.80 0.16
CA VAL A 113 10.83 8.95 0.77
C VAL A 113 10.75 8.79 2.28
N GLN A 114 10.42 7.57 2.76
CA GLN A 114 10.41 7.24 4.18
C GLN A 114 11.80 7.39 4.80
N TYR A 115 12.83 6.88 4.11
CA TYR A 115 14.21 7.10 4.52
C TYR A 115 14.55 8.58 4.67
N LYS A 116 14.19 9.40 3.67
CA LYS A 116 14.45 10.85 3.67
C LYS A 116 13.71 11.55 4.81
N PHE A 117 12.45 11.21 5.01
CA PHE A 117 11.63 11.73 6.12
C PHE A 117 12.29 11.48 7.48
N VAL A 118 12.67 10.22 7.74
CA VAL A 118 13.32 9.83 9.01
C VAL A 118 14.68 10.52 9.16
N SER A 119 15.46 10.59 8.09
CA SER A 119 16.78 11.25 8.09
C SER A 119 16.69 12.74 8.40
N LEU A 120 15.69 13.45 7.86
CA LEU A 120 15.45 14.85 8.15
C LEU A 120 15.14 15.07 9.64
N LEU A 121 14.29 14.26 10.21
CA LEU A 121 13.94 14.33 11.64
C LEU A 121 15.14 14.01 12.53
N ALA A 122 15.89 12.96 12.23
CA ALA A 122 17.02 12.51 13.03
C ALA A 122 18.24 13.43 12.98
N SER A 123 18.34 14.30 11.96
CA SER A 123 19.58 15.03 11.64
C SER A 123 20.06 15.98 12.73
N LYS A 124 19.19 16.44 13.65
CA LYS A 124 19.57 17.38 14.71
C LYS A 124 20.25 16.70 15.89
N TYR A 125 19.72 15.61 16.36
CA TYR A 125 20.19 14.93 17.58
C TYR A 125 20.96 13.65 17.28
N GLY A 126 20.78 13.05 16.11
CA GLY A 126 21.40 11.77 15.76
C GLY A 126 20.90 10.58 16.58
N ASN A 127 19.87 10.75 17.42
CA ASN A 127 19.33 9.71 18.27
C ASN A 127 18.34 8.85 17.46
N ILE A 128 18.87 8.01 16.61
CA ILE A 128 18.09 7.11 15.77
C ILE A 128 18.45 5.66 16.05
N CYS A 129 17.43 4.82 16.21
CA CYS A 129 17.57 3.37 16.28
C CYS A 129 16.69 2.75 15.19
N VAL A 130 17.27 1.94 14.33
CA VAL A 130 16.52 1.19 13.32
C VAL A 130 16.64 -0.30 13.62
N VAL A 131 15.51 -0.99 13.51
CA VAL A 131 15.43 -2.45 13.63
C VAL A 131 14.92 -2.99 12.30
N GLY A 132 15.50 -4.08 11.84
CA GLY A 132 15.08 -4.70 10.59
C GLY A 132 15.84 -5.97 10.30
N ASP A 133 15.35 -6.68 9.32
CA ASP A 133 15.89 -7.94 8.87
C ASP A 133 16.04 -7.91 7.34
N ASP A 134 17.26 -7.75 6.86
CA ASP A 134 17.57 -7.72 5.42
C ASP A 134 17.14 -9.01 4.70
N ASP A 135 17.10 -10.14 5.40
CA ASP A 135 16.62 -11.41 4.86
C ASP A 135 15.09 -11.44 4.66
N GLN A 136 14.34 -10.54 5.30
CA GLN A 136 12.89 -10.40 5.18
C GLN A 136 12.43 -9.26 4.25
N SER A 137 13.32 -8.66 3.47
CA SER A 137 12.98 -7.60 2.53
C SER A 137 12.20 -8.14 1.32
N ILE A 138 10.88 -8.25 1.46
CA ILE A 138 9.97 -8.80 0.44
C ILE A 138 9.05 -7.77 -0.21
N TYR A 139 9.13 -6.47 0.17
CA TYR A 139 8.26 -5.40 -0.32
C TYR A 139 8.89 -4.53 -1.43
N LYS A 140 9.91 -5.02 -2.14
CA LYS A 140 10.51 -4.31 -3.29
C LYS A 140 9.47 -3.90 -4.35
N PHE A 141 8.43 -4.72 -4.56
CA PHE A 141 7.34 -4.43 -5.49
C PHE A 141 6.43 -3.27 -5.03
N ARG A 142 6.57 -2.82 -3.78
CA ARG A 142 5.91 -1.64 -3.19
C ARG A 142 6.85 -0.45 -3.02
N GLY A 143 8.00 -0.44 -3.69
CA GLY A 143 8.97 0.65 -3.62
C GLY A 143 10.00 0.54 -2.48
N ALA A 144 9.92 -0.49 -1.63
CA ALA A 144 10.95 -0.73 -0.61
C ALA A 144 12.34 -0.92 -1.25
N THR A 145 13.36 -0.42 -0.60
CA THR A 145 14.74 -0.57 -1.04
C THR A 145 15.64 -1.06 0.09
N ILE A 146 16.23 -2.23 -0.13
CA ILE A 146 17.12 -2.87 0.84
C ILE A 146 18.38 -2.04 1.10
N GLU A 147 18.77 -1.17 0.16
CA GLU A 147 19.91 -0.28 0.29
C GLU A 147 19.80 0.61 1.53
N ASN A 148 18.60 0.98 1.97
CA ASN A 148 18.39 1.81 3.15
C ASN A 148 18.97 1.15 4.41
N ILE A 149 18.74 -0.15 4.63
CA ILE A 149 19.29 -0.87 5.78
C ILE A 149 20.74 -1.26 5.57
N LEU A 150 21.12 -1.66 4.36
CA LEU A 150 22.50 -2.06 4.07
C LEU A 150 23.50 -0.90 4.18
N SER A 151 23.07 0.31 3.80
CA SER A 151 23.91 1.53 3.81
C SER A 151 23.69 2.44 5.03
N PHE A 152 22.95 2.01 6.03
CA PHE A 152 22.62 2.82 7.21
C PHE A 152 23.87 3.40 7.89
N GLU A 153 24.91 2.59 8.08
CA GLU A 153 26.17 2.99 8.69
C GLU A 153 26.94 4.03 7.87
N ASN A 154 26.72 4.09 6.55
CA ASN A 154 27.33 5.11 5.68
C ASN A 154 26.71 6.49 5.93
N THR A 155 25.43 6.53 6.26
CA THR A 155 24.69 7.77 6.55
C THR A 155 24.92 8.22 7.99
N PHE A 156 24.86 7.28 8.93
CA PHE A 156 25.04 7.52 10.37
C PHE A 156 26.37 6.93 10.83
N LYS A 157 27.46 7.69 10.63
CA LYS A 157 28.85 7.21 10.81
C LYS A 157 29.19 6.67 12.21
N ASN A 158 28.41 7.06 13.22
CA ASN A 158 28.58 6.57 14.60
C ASN A 158 27.61 5.45 14.95
N ALA A 159 26.91 4.88 13.98
CA ALA A 159 25.96 3.80 14.21
C ALA A 159 26.70 2.56 14.73
N LYS A 160 26.12 1.94 15.77
CA LYS A 160 26.56 0.65 16.29
C LYS A 160 25.59 -0.42 15.82
N MET A 161 26.08 -1.39 15.04
CA MET A 161 25.28 -2.54 14.63
C MET A 161 25.30 -3.63 15.70
N ILE A 162 24.13 -4.11 16.05
CA ILE A 162 23.93 -5.26 16.95
C ILE A 162 23.17 -6.32 16.15
N ARG A 163 23.69 -7.54 16.08
CA ARG A 163 23.02 -8.67 15.43
C ARG A 163 22.27 -9.49 16.45
N LEU A 164 21.00 -9.75 16.17
CA LEU A 164 20.13 -10.60 16.98
C LEU A 164 20.00 -11.94 16.26
N GLU A 165 20.86 -12.90 16.59
CA GLU A 165 20.92 -14.20 15.89
C GLU A 165 20.20 -15.31 16.65
N GLN A 166 19.95 -15.13 17.94
CA GLN A 166 19.15 -16.08 18.71
C GLN A 166 17.67 -15.90 18.41
N ASN A 167 17.03 -16.98 18.00
CA ASN A 167 15.60 -17.05 17.74
C ASN A 167 14.88 -17.74 18.89
N TYR A 168 13.83 -17.12 19.40
CA TYR A 168 13.04 -17.62 20.53
C TYR A 168 11.70 -18.22 20.12
N ARG A 169 11.36 -18.14 18.84
CA ARG A 169 10.05 -18.56 18.29
C ARG A 169 10.08 -20.00 17.80
N SER A 170 11.07 -20.32 16.99
CA SER A 170 11.12 -21.54 16.19
C SER A 170 12.07 -22.58 16.77
N THR A 171 11.87 -23.84 16.40
CA THR A 171 12.80 -24.95 16.66
C THR A 171 13.91 -24.99 15.61
N GLN A 172 14.99 -25.73 15.91
CA GLN A 172 16.19 -25.74 15.06
C GLN A 172 15.94 -26.28 13.64
N ASN A 173 15.06 -27.27 13.47
CA ASN A 173 14.73 -27.79 12.15
C ASN A 173 14.11 -26.72 11.23
N ILE A 174 13.27 -25.85 11.78
CA ILE A 174 12.67 -24.73 11.02
C ILE A 174 13.76 -23.73 10.65
N LEU A 175 14.65 -23.38 11.61
CA LEU A 175 15.72 -22.42 11.36
C LEU A 175 16.77 -22.95 10.38
N ASN A 176 17.08 -24.24 10.41
CA ASN A 176 18.00 -24.86 9.44
C ASN A 176 17.43 -24.70 8.01
N ALA A 177 16.14 -24.99 7.81
CA ALA A 177 15.52 -24.84 6.50
C ALA A 177 15.48 -23.36 6.08
N ALA A 178 15.18 -22.44 6.99
CA ALA A 178 15.19 -21.01 6.71
C ALA A 178 16.59 -20.50 6.34
N ASN A 179 17.61 -20.88 7.10
CA ASN A 179 19.01 -20.53 6.82
C ASN A 179 19.47 -21.07 5.45
N GLU A 180 19.06 -22.29 5.09
CA GLU A 180 19.40 -22.90 3.79
C GLU A 180 18.72 -22.13 2.63
N VAL A 181 17.43 -21.84 2.75
CA VAL A 181 16.70 -21.06 1.73
C VAL A 181 17.33 -19.69 1.54
N ILE A 182 17.63 -18.98 2.63
CA ILE A 182 18.12 -17.60 2.55
C ILE A 182 19.60 -17.52 2.11
N SER A 183 20.35 -18.60 2.22
CA SER A 183 21.75 -18.67 1.73
C SER A 183 21.88 -18.37 0.24
N ASN A 184 20.81 -18.58 -0.54
CA ASN A 184 20.74 -18.24 -1.97
C ASN A 184 20.71 -16.73 -2.25
N ASN A 185 20.43 -15.89 -1.25
CA ASN A 185 20.45 -14.44 -1.41
C ASN A 185 21.87 -13.90 -1.23
N THR A 186 22.35 -13.15 -2.21
CA THR A 186 23.70 -12.56 -2.20
C THR A 186 23.76 -11.16 -1.59
N MET A 187 22.67 -10.41 -1.66
CA MET A 187 22.58 -9.03 -1.11
C MET A 187 22.10 -9.05 0.34
N ARG A 188 23.00 -9.41 1.26
CA ARG A 188 22.68 -9.49 2.70
C ARG A 188 23.91 -9.21 3.56
N LYS A 189 23.69 -8.75 4.80
CA LYS A 189 24.77 -8.59 5.79
C LYS A 189 25.23 -9.93 6.41
N GLY A 190 24.49 -10.99 6.14
CA GLY A 190 24.76 -12.36 6.60
C GLY A 190 24.59 -12.53 8.12
N LYS A 191 23.73 -13.46 8.48
CA LYS A 191 23.55 -13.96 9.84
C LYS A 191 23.16 -15.43 9.77
N THR A 192 23.30 -16.15 10.87
CA THR A 192 22.84 -17.53 11.01
C THR A 192 21.95 -17.61 12.24
N LEU A 193 20.67 -17.88 12.03
CA LEU A 193 19.73 -18.02 13.13
C LEU A 193 19.94 -19.35 13.85
N TRP A 194 19.93 -19.30 15.18
CA TRP A 194 20.02 -20.46 16.07
C TRP A 194 19.02 -20.32 17.23
N THR A 195 18.72 -21.42 17.93
CA THR A 195 17.76 -21.44 19.03
C THR A 195 18.13 -22.45 20.11
N GLU A 196 17.62 -22.22 21.30
CA GLU A 196 17.65 -23.16 22.42
C GLU A 196 16.36 -24.01 22.52
N ASN A 197 15.40 -23.82 21.62
CA ASN A 197 14.11 -24.54 21.64
C ASN A 197 14.20 -26.01 21.19
N GLY A 198 15.41 -26.57 21.08
CA GLY A 198 15.63 -27.95 20.64
C GLY A 198 15.43 -28.16 19.15
N GLN A 199 15.51 -29.42 18.71
CA GLN A 199 15.40 -29.76 17.28
C GLN A 199 14.00 -29.57 16.70
N GLY A 200 12.97 -29.90 17.47
CA GLY A 200 11.59 -29.89 17.01
C GLY A 200 11.23 -30.97 15.99
N GLU A 201 10.02 -30.92 15.52
CA GLU A 201 9.51 -31.83 14.48
C GLU A 201 10.17 -31.52 13.13
N LYS A 202 10.25 -32.55 12.26
CA LYS A 202 10.67 -32.37 10.86
C LYS A 202 9.58 -31.66 10.05
N ILE A 203 10.01 -30.84 9.09
CA ILE A 203 9.11 -30.22 8.12
C ILE A 203 8.50 -31.33 7.25
N LYS A 204 7.16 -31.33 7.16
CA LYS A 204 6.41 -32.22 6.28
C LYS A 204 6.10 -31.51 4.97
N VAL A 205 6.38 -32.18 3.85
CA VAL A 205 6.02 -31.70 2.52
C VAL A 205 4.92 -32.61 1.97
N HIS A 206 3.82 -32.01 1.54
CA HIS A 206 2.71 -32.69 0.89
C HIS A 206 2.54 -32.15 -0.53
N THR A 207 2.47 -33.02 -1.52
CA THR A 207 2.18 -32.65 -2.91
C THR A 207 0.75 -33.04 -3.21
N ALA A 208 -0.12 -32.04 -3.33
CA ALA A 208 -1.53 -32.24 -3.63
C ALA A 208 -1.77 -32.39 -5.14
N GLU A 209 -2.78 -33.15 -5.53
CA GLU A 209 -3.19 -33.30 -6.94
C GLU A 209 -3.91 -32.06 -7.48
N ASN A 210 -4.62 -31.34 -6.60
CA ASN A 210 -5.39 -30.14 -6.91
C ASN A 210 -5.66 -29.32 -5.64
N GLU A 211 -6.25 -28.13 -5.81
CA GLU A 211 -6.55 -27.21 -4.71
C GLU A 211 -7.54 -27.78 -3.67
N ARG A 212 -8.39 -28.70 -4.05
CA ARG A 212 -9.32 -29.36 -3.12
C ARG A 212 -8.61 -30.39 -2.26
N ASP A 213 -7.70 -31.16 -2.84
CA ASP A 213 -6.86 -32.11 -2.12
C ASP A 213 -5.94 -31.39 -1.14
N GLU A 214 -5.30 -30.28 -1.56
CA GLU A 214 -4.53 -29.41 -0.67
C GLU A 214 -5.35 -28.93 0.52
N ALA A 215 -6.55 -28.41 0.28
CA ALA A 215 -7.42 -27.89 1.32
C ALA A 215 -7.92 -28.97 2.29
N ASN A 216 -8.22 -30.18 1.79
CA ASN A 216 -8.61 -31.33 2.61
C ASN A 216 -7.45 -31.81 3.48
N PHE A 217 -6.23 -31.89 2.92
CA PHE A 217 -5.03 -32.22 3.70
C PHE A 217 -4.81 -31.24 4.85
N ILE A 218 -4.96 -29.92 4.61
CA ILE A 218 -4.85 -28.89 5.64
C ILE A 218 -5.90 -29.11 6.75
N ALA A 219 -7.17 -29.31 6.37
CA ALA A 219 -8.26 -29.50 7.33
C ALA A 219 -8.02 -30.76 8.18
N GLN A 220 -7.62 -31.87 7.55
CA GLN A 220 -7.35 -33.13 8.25
C GLN A 220 -6.15 -32.98 9.20
N THR A 221 -5.07 -32.33 8.77
CA THR A 221 -3.90 -32.09 9.62
C THR A 221 -4.25 -31.30 10.89
N ILE A 222 -5.16 -30.32 10.78
CA ILE A 222 -5.64 -29.57 11.93
C ILE A 222 -6.48 -30.44 12.86
N LEU A 223 -7.40 -31.24 12.31
CA LEU A 223 -8.26 -32.13 13.10
C LEU A 223 -7.46 -33.18 13.86
N ASP A 224 -6.49 -33.80 13.19
CA ASP A 224 -5.59 -34.78 13.81
C ASP A 224 -4.81 -34.16 14.98
N GLY A 225 -4.23 -32.99 14.75
CA GLY A 225 -3.50 -32.32 15.82
C GLY A 225 -4.36 -31.82 16.97
N VAL A 226 -5.63 -31.47 16.71
CA VAL A 226 -6.58 -31.15 17.79
C VAL A 226 -6.98 -32.40 18.56
N ALA A 227 -7.13 -33.54 17.90
CA ALA A 227 -7.34 -34.82 18.55
C ALA A 227 -6.14 -35.21 19.44
N ASP A 228 -4.92 -34.82 19.05
CA ASP A 228 -3.69 -35.00 19.82
C ASP A 228 -3.48 -33.91 20.91
N GLY A 229 -4.48 -33.08 21.18
CA GLY A 229 -4.49 -32.10 22.28
C GLY A 229 -4.04 -30.68 21.92
N ARG A 230 -3.77 -30.35 20.68
CA ARG A 230 -3.51 -28.97 20.23
C ARG A 230 -4.83 -28.17 20.19
N LYS A 231 -4.72 -26.83 20.16
CA LYS A 231 -5.87 -25.93 20.01
C LYS A 231 -5.97 -25.45 18.58
N TYR A 232 -7.16 -25.12 18.10
CA TYR A 232 -7.34 -24.47 16.80
C TYR A 232 -6.53 -23.16 16.65
N SER A 233 -6.32 -22.44 17.77
CA SER A 233 -5.50 -21.21 17.80
C SER A 233 -4.00 -21.44 17.56
N ASP A 234 -3.55 -22.70 17.61
CA ASP A 234 -2.13 -23.03 17.44
C ASP A 234 -1.77 -23.20 15.95
N TYR A 235 -2.74 -23.04 15.06
CA TYR A 235 -2.57 -23.20 13.62
C TYR A 235 -2.71 -21.87 12.89
N ALA A 236 -1.85 -21.66 11.90
CA ALA A 236 -1.95 -20.58 10.93
C ALA A 236 -1.74 -21.14 9.52
N ILE A 237 -2.57 -20.72 8.59
CA ILE A 237 -2.47 -21.08 7.17
C ILE A 237 -2.02 -19.87 6.40
N LEU A 238 -0.87 -19.96 5.75
CA LEU A 238 -0.29 -18.88 4.94
C LEU A 238 -0.38 -19.26 3.47
N TYR A 239 -0.84 -18.32 2.64
CA TYR A 239 -0.94 -18.51 1.19
C TYR A 239 -0.45 -17.28 0.43
N ARG A 240 -0.04 -17.48 -0.81
CA ARG A 240 0.54 -16.40 -1.64
C ARG A 240 -0.53 -15.52 -2.28
N MET A 241 -1.66 -16.08 -2.68
CA MET A 241 -2.72 -15.39 -3.40
C MET A 241 -4.05 -15.52 -2.65
N ASN A 242 -4.81 -14.41 -2.56
CA ASN A 242 -6.11 -14.42 -1.89
C ASN A 242 -7.10 -15.43 -2.50
N ALA A 243 -6.98 -15.77 -3.78
CA ALA A 243 -7.83 -16.76 -4.42
C ALA A 243 -7.71 -18.17 -3.79
N GLN A 244 -6.54 -18.49 -3.20
CA GLN A 244 -6.30 -19.78 -2.55
C GLN A 244 -7.14 -19.94 -1.27
N SER A 245 -7.52 -18.84 -0.60
CA SER A 245 -8.31 -18.91 0.64
C SER A 245 -9.66 -19.58 0.44
N ASN A 246 -10.29 -19.43 -0.73
CA ASN A 246 -11.64 -19.90 -0.98
C ASN A 246 -11.77 -21.43 -0.84
N ALA A 247 -10.87 -22.20 -1.45
CA ALA A 247 -10.86 -23.67 -1.34
C ALA A 247 -10.60 -24.10 0.11
N ILE A 248 -9.67 -23.44 0.79
CA ILE A 248 -9.30 -23.70 2.18
C ILE A 248 -10.47 -23.39 3.12
N GLU A 249 -11.10 -22.22 3.01
CA GLU A 249 -12.26 -21.83 3.80
C GLU A 249 -13.42 -22.83 3.65
N GLN A 250 -13.69 -23.29 2.41
CA GLN A 250 -14.72 -24.29 2.15
C GLN A 250 -14.41 -25.64 2.82
N ALA A 251 -13.16 -26.09 2.78
CA ALA A 251 -12.74 -27.33 3.41
C ALA A 251 -12.84 -27.24 4.95
N LEU A 252 -12.34 -26.17 5.55
CA LEU A 252 -12.42 -25.92 6.98
C LEU A 252 -13.86 -25.84 7.47
N SER A 253 -14.74 -25.13 6.73
CA SER A 253 -16.16 -25.01 7.06
C SER A 253 -16.88 -26.37 7.00
N ARG A 254 -16.63 -27.19 5.96
CA ARG A 254 -17.22 -28.55 5.84
C ARG A 254 -16.73 -29.46 6.95
N SER A 255 -15.50 -29.33 7.37
CA SER A 255 -14.89 -30.13 8.44
C SER A 255 -15.22 -29.60 9.85
N GLY A 256 -16.03 -28.54 9.99
CA GLY A 256 -16.37 -27.94 11.28
C GLY A 256 -15.19 -27.27 12.00
N VAL A 257 -14.12 -26.91 11.29
CA VAL A 257 -12.95 -26.27 11.86
C VAL A 257 -13.22 -24.76 11.99
N PRO A 258 -13.26 -24.20 13.21
CA PRO A 258 -13.41 -22.76 13.41
C PRO A 258 -12.19 -22.03 12.88
N HIS A 259 -12.41 -21.02 12.03
CA HIS A 259 -11.33 -20.27 11.39
C HIS A 259 -11.70 -18.80 11.18
N ARG A 260 -10.70 -17.98 10.90
CA ARG A 260 -10.86 -16.57 10.57
C ARG A 260 -9.89 -16.18 9.47
N VAL A 261 -10.39 -15.59 8.39
CA VAL A 261 -9.55 -15.01 7.34
C VAL A 261 -9.10 -13.61 7.76
N ILE A 262 -7.79 -13.41 7.80
CA ILE A 262 -7.20 -12.11 8.09
C ILE A 262 -6.95 -11.38 6.77
N GLY A 263 -7.41 -10.12 6.66
CA GLY A 263 -7.31 -9.32 5.43
C GLY A 263 -8.56 -9.35 4.55
N GLY A 264 -9.68 -9.92 5.03
CA GLY A 264 -11.01 -9.78 4.43
C GLY A 264 -11.49 -8.32 4.38
N HIS A 265 -12.63 -8.07 3.76
CA HIS A 265 -13.20 -6.73 3.63
C HIS A 265 -13.25 -5.97 4.95
N ARG A 266 -12.51 -4.86 5.03
CA ARG A 266 -12.49 -4.00 6.21
C ARG A 266 -13.81 -3.24 6.31
N PHE A 267 -14.19 -2.81 7.54
CA PHE A 267 -15.41 -2.02 7.79
C PHE A 267 -15.57 -0.84 6.83
N TYR A 268 -14.50 -0.08 6.60
CA TYR A 268 -14.49 1.06 5.67
C TYR A 268 -14.50 0.70 4.18
N ASP A 269 -14.35 -0.57 3.83
CA ASP A 269 -14.44 -1.04 2.43
C ASP A 269 -15.88 -1.38 2.03
N ARG A 270 -16.78 -1.48 2.99
CA ARG A 270 -18.22 -1.71 2.75
C ARG A 270 -18.81 -0.54 2.00
N GLU A 271 -19.68 -0.84 1.02
CA GLU A 271 -20.23 0.15 0.11
C GLU A 271 -21.02 1.22 0.87
N GLU A 272 -21.88 0.81 1.79
CA GLU A 272 -22.72 1.67 2.62
C GLU A 272 -21.89 2.64 3.49
N ILE A 273 -20.77 2.17 4.03
CA ILE A 273 -19.88 3.00 4.84
C ILE A 273 -19.16 4.04 3.98
N ARG A 274 -18.69 3.62 2.80
CA ARG A 274 -18.02 4.51 1.85
C ARG A 274 -18.97 5.60 1.34
N ASP A 275 -20.25 5.27 1.17
CA ASP A 275 -21.26 6.24 0.76
C ASP A 275 -21.49 7.27 1.87
N MET A 276 -21.63 6.83 3.12
CA MET A 276 -21.80 7.73 4.26
C MET A 276 -20.58 8.65 4.45
N VAL A 277 -19.37 8.10 4.34
CA VAL A 277 -18.13 8.91 4.39
C VAL A 277 -18.09 9.91 3.24
N ALA A 278 -18.49 9.52 2.03
CA ALA A 278 -18.53 10.42 0.88
C ALA A 278 -19.53 11.59 1.10
N TYR A 279 -20.68 11.35 1.72
CA TYR A 279 -21.59 12.43 2.13
C TYR A 279 -20.91 13.44 3.05
N LEU A 280 -20.26 12.98 4.11
CA LEU A 280 -19.55 13.86 5.05
C LEU A 280 -18.42 14.65 4.35
N GLN A 281 -17.72 14.01 3.41
CA GLN A 281 -16.65 14.66 2.66
C GLN A 281 -17.18 15.75 1.71
N VAL A 282 -18.31 15.51 1.03
CA VAL A 282 -18.95 16.53 0.17
C VAL A 282 -19.50 17.69 0.98
N ILE A 283 -20.02 17.44 2.20
CA ILE A 283 -20.44 18.52 3.12
C ILE A 283 -19.25 19.40 3.51
N ASN A 284 -18.10 18.79 3.76
CA ASN A 284 -16.87 19.50 4.13
C ASN A 284 -16.21 20.21 2.95
N ASN A 285 -16.18 19.55 1.78
CA ASN A 285 -15.65 20.10 0.52
C ASN A 285 -16.62 19.82 -0.65
N PRO A 286 -17.50 20.79 -1.02
CA PRO A 286 -18.43 20.64 -2.14
C PRO A 286 -17.76 20.46 -3.50
N HIS A 287 -16.50 20.88 -3.66
CA HIS A 287 -15.74 20.76 -4.91
C HIS A 287 -15.11 19.38 -5.14
N ASP A 288 -15.38 18.40 -4.26
CA ASP A 288 -14.94 17.01 -4.46
C ASP A 288 -15.89 16.26 -5.41
N ASP A 289 -15.69 16.47 -6.71
CA ASP A 289 -16.49 15.86 -7.77
C ASP A 289 -16.48 14.33 -7.74
N VAL A 290 -15.40 13.71 -7.23
CA VAL A 290 -15.28 12.25 -7.11
C VAL A 290 -16.27 11.70 -6.08
N ARG A 291 -16.36 12.35 -4.91
CA ARG A 291 -17.31 11.97 -3.85
C ARG A 291 -18.72 12.36 -4.22
N LEU A 292 -18.91 13.54 -4.79
CA LEU A 292 -20.22 13.96 -5.27
C LEU A 292 -20.78 12.98 -6.30
N SER A 293 -20.01 12.61 -7.32
CA SER A 293 -20.43 11.62 -8.34
C SER A 293 -20.74 10.24 -7.75
N ARG A 294 -20.14 9.89 -6.60
CA ARG A 294 -20.45 8.66 -5.91
C ARG A 294 -21.84 8.68 -5.26
N ILE A 295 -22.20 9.78 -4.63
CA ILE A 295 -23.41 9.88 -3.80
C ILE A 295 -24.61 10.53 -4.50
N ILE A 296 -24.41 11.19 -5.63
CA ILE A 296 -25.45 11.99 -6.29
C ILE A 296 -26.74 11.19 -6.56
N ASN A 297 -26.61 9.86 -6.76
CA ASN A 297 -27.71 8.95 -6.98
C ASN A 297 -27.80 7.82 -5.92
N VAL A 298 -27.25 8.04 -4.76
CA VAL A 298 -27.33 7.14 -3.57
C VAL A 298 -27.91 7.94 -2.40
N PRO A 299 -29.14 7.66 -1.93
CA PRO A 299 -30.13 6.74 -2.50
C PRO A 299 -30.56 7.16 -3.92
N LYS A 300 -31.20 6.25 -4.64
CA LYS A 300 -31.66 6.53 -6.03
C LYS A 300 -32.53 7.79 -6.09
N ARG A 301 -32.13 8.77 -6.92
CA ARG A 301 -32.82 10.06 -7.14
C ARG A 301 -33.31 10.24 -8.57
N GLY A 302 -33.17 9.20 -9.41
CA GLY A 302 -33.57 9.28 -10.83
C GLY A 302 -32.57 10.04 -11.70
N ILE A 303 -31.40 10.42 -11.19
CA ILE A 303 -30.38 11.14 -11.94
C ILE A 303 -29.61 10.15 -12.81
N GLY A 304 -29.74 10.22 -14.13
CA GLY A 304 -29.06 9.34 -15.07
C GLY A 304 -27.57 9.62 -15.19
N ALA A 305 -26.80 8.61 -15.60
CA ALA A 305 -25.36 8.76 -15.84
C ALA A 305 -25.08 9.86 -16.90
N THR A 306 -25.95 10.01 -17.90
CA THR A 306 -25.86 11.03 -18.94
C THR A 306 -25.97 12.44 -18.35
N THR A 307 -26.93 12.67 -17.44
CA THR A 307 -27.10 13.95 -16.74
C THR A 307 -25.87 14.33 -15.94
N VAL A 308 -25.30 13.36 -15.19
CA VAL A 308 -24.05 13.59 -14.44
C VAL A 308 -22.87 13.89 -15.37
N SER A 309 -22.81 13.21 -16.54
CA SER A 309 -21.76 13.46 -17.53
C SER A 309 -21.89 14.87 -18.12
N HIS A 310 -23.10 15.31 -18.47
CA HIS A 310 -23.31 16.66 -18.97
C HIS A 310 -22.93 17.74 -17.96
N ALA A 311 -23.32 17.57 -16.69
CA ALA A 311 -22.89 18.49 -15.62
C ALA A 311 -21.37 18.53 -15.47
N ALA A 312 -20.69 17.37 -15.58
CA ALA A 312 -19.24 17.30 -15.53
C ALA A 312 -18.54 17.96 -16.72
N ASP A 313 -19.12 17.85 -17.93
CA ASP A 313 -18.62 18.49 -19.16
C ASP A 313 -18.75 20.03 -19.06
N ILE A 314 -19.88 20.54 -18.54
CA ILE A 314 -20.09 21.95 -18.28
C ILE A 314 -19.09 22.47 -17.25
N ALA A 315 -18.97 21.78 -16.11
CA ALA A 315 -18.03 22.12 -15.05
C ALA A 315 -16.59 22.21 -15.58
N ALA A 316 -16.18 21.23 -16.40
CA ALA A 316 -14.84 21.22 -17.00
C ALA A 316 -14.64 22.40 -17.98
N GLY A 317 -15.68 22.79 -18.72
CA GLY A 317 -15.63 23.94 -19.64
C GLY A 317 -15.51 25.28 -18.92
N LEU A 318 -16.12 25.40 -17.77
CA LEU A 318 -16.11 26.62 -16.94
C LEU A 318 -14.94 26.68 -15.95
N GLY A 319 -14.26 25.57 -15.72
CA GLY A 319 -13.22 25.46 -14.65
C GLY A 319 -13.82 25.43 -13.23
N GLU A 320 -15.07 25.02 -13.11
CA GLU A 320 -15.85 24.93 -11.87
C GLU A 320 -16.03 23.47 -11.41
N SER A 321 -16.65 23.26 -10.24
CA SER A 321 -17.03 21.93 -9.77
C SER A 321 -18.41 21.52 -10.29
N ILE A 322 -18.69 20.21 -10.32
CA ILE A 322 -20.02 19.68 -10.64
C ILE A 322 -21.08 20.24 -9.67
N TYR A 323 -20.71 20.45 -8.40
CA TYR A 323 -21.59 21.01 -7.38
C TYR A 323 -22.03 22.43 -7.72
N ASP A 324 -21.11 23.29 -8.17
CA ASP A 324 -21.42 24.68 -8.56
C ASP A 324 -22.36 24.70 -9.76
N VAL A 325 -22.12 23.88 -10.79
CA VAL A 325 -23.01 23.73 -11.94
C VAL A 325 -24.40 23.24 -11.52
N ILE A 326 -24.51 22.29 -10.60
CA ILE A 326 -25.80 21.79 -10.11
C ILE A 326 -26.54 22.87 -9.31
N LYS A 327 -25.84 23.65 -8.53
CA LYS A 327 -26.41 24.74 -7.72
C LYS A 327 -27.04 25.83 -8.61
N GLU A 328 -26.47 26.04 -9.78
CA GLU A 328 -26.91 27.06 -10.74
C GLU A 328 -27.53 26.43 -11.99
N VAL A 329 -28.12 25.23 -11.85
CA VAL A 329 -28.68 24.46 -12.97
C VAL A 329 -29.67 25.24 -13.86
N GLU A 330 -30.38 26.21 -13.28
CA GLU A 330 -31.32 27.07 -14.01
C GLU A 330 -30.64 27.95 -15.10
N ASN A 331 -29.35 28.20 -14.97
CA ASN A 331 -28.55 29.00 -15.89
C ASN A 331 -28.09 28.18 -17.11
N TYR A 332 -28.27 26.87 -17.12
CA TYR A 332 -27.80 25.97 -18.17
C TYR A 332 -29.02 25.39 -18.92
N PRO A 333 -29.23 25.70 -20.21
CA PRO A 333 -30.31 25.12 -21.02
C PRO A 333 -30.10 23.59 -21.13
N GLN A 334 -31.24 22.85 -21.04
CA GLN A 334 -31.26 21.38 -21.16
C GLN A 334 -30.94 20.92 -22.57
#